data_f659e952e210a724ef98ded01bc3b0d1
#
_entry.id   f659e952e210a724ef98ded01bc3b0d1
#
_cell.length_a   1.000
_cell.length_b   1.000
_cell.length_c   1.000
_cell.angle_alpha   90.00
_cell.angle_beta   90.00
_cell.angle_gamma   90.00
#
_symmetry.space_group_name_H-M   'P 1'
#
loop_
_entity.id
_entity.type
_entity.pdbx_description
1 polymer ?
#
loop_
_entity_poly.entity_id
_entity_poly.type
_entity_poly.pdbx_seq_one_letter_code
_entity_poly.pdbx_strand_id
1 'polypeptide(L)'
;MNPNRRGFLSMAGLGAMATMLPTPAWSFLAQEYPTLKSQVEAYVAGKKAAGVVAAIGHGAAAPEIVAAGTLAIGDPTPVDIDTLFRVYSMTKPVTGMAAMILVGDGKIRLDQPIADFLPEFAEMRVLTSPDSSMDSVPAKTQITLRHLLTHTAGLGYSIITKGPLLKAYMDNGITPGAISRMPIPGFEPGAPTPDLKTFAERVAKLPLIAEPGTKWSYSISLDLLGRVIEVASGMEFEAFLKARLFDPLKMSSSYFQVPQSEVKRFATNYAVFGGALIPIDPAATSVYLDKPAFAFGGAGLVCSARDYDRFLAMLLGGGELDGVRVMAAETVALGMSDLLPAGVSTDGTYAHGAGFGAGGRVGRGAYAGVFGWGGAAGTIAFVDPRRKVRATGMIQYMPSNAQGFHDDFGKWVVADLQG
;
A
#
# COMPACT_ATOMS: atom_id res chain seq x y z
N MET A 1 -70.80 -28.28 -52.25
CA MET A 1 -71.88 -28.76 -51.36
C MET A 1 -71.35 -28.72 -49.94
N ASN A 2 -71.92 -27.82 -49.14
CA ASN A 2 -71.85 -27.79 -47.65
C ASN A 2 -72.53 -29.10 -47.10
N PRO A 3 -72.48 -29.46 -45.84
CA PRO A 3 -72.12 -28.71 -44.65
C PRO A 3 -71.48 -29.52 -43.44
N ASN A 4 -71.20 -28.78 -42.43
CA ASN A 4 -71.52 -28.94 -40.96
C ASN A 4 -70.42 -29.48 -40.05
N ARG A 5 -70.14 -28.69 -39.12
CA ARG A 5 -70.60 -28.31 -37.73
C ARG A 5 -69.79 -28.94 -36.58
N ARG A 6 -69.23 -28.05 -35.79
CA ARG A 6 -69.20 -27.98 -34.31
C ARG A 6 -68.60 -29.14 -33.53
N GLY A 7 -67.61 -28.81 -32.74
CA GLY A 7 -67.18 -29.49 -31.52
C GLY A 7 -66.26 -28.61 -30.67
N PHE A 8 -66.89 -27.82 -29.83
CA PHE A 8 -66.22 -27.11 -28.71
C PHE A 8 -65.74 -28.15 -27.70
N LEU A 9 -64.48 -28.15 -27.36
CA LEU A 9 -64.01 -28.67 -26.08
C LEU A 9 -62.83 -27.80 -25.59
N SER A 10 -63.16 -27.04 -24.55
CA SER A 10 -62.23 -26.31 -23.69
C SER A 10 -61.31 -27.30 -22.99
N MET A 11 -59.99 -27.13 -23.14
CA MET A 11 -58.99 -27.67 -22.22
C MET A 11 -58.34 -26.52 -21.50
N ALA A 12 -58.59 -26.48 -20.20
CA ALA A 12 -57.97 -25.60 -19.22
C ALA A 12 -56.45 -25.84 -19.23
N GLY A 13 -55.68 -24.81 -19.55
CA GLY A 13 -54.24 -24.82 -19.38
C GLY A 13 -53.90 -24.78 -17.88
N LEU A 14 -53.36 -25.86 -17.38
CA LEU A 14 -52.64 -25.87 -16.11
C LEU A 14 -51.32 -25.10 -16.31
N GLY A 15 -51.30 -23.84 -15.85
CA GLY A 15 -50.07 -23.07 -15.71
C GLY A 15 -49.24 -23.73 -14.60
N ALA A 16 -48.14 -24.33 -14.99
CA ALA A 16 -47.09 -24.71 -14.05
C ALA A 16 -46.49 -23.43 -13.43
N MET A 17 -46.96 -23.04 -12.26
CA MET A 17 -46.19 -22.13 -11.40
C MET A 17 -44.92 -22.87 -11.02
N ALA A 18 -43.80 -22.52 -11.68
CA ALA A 18 -42.47 -22.82 -11.18
C ALA A 18 -42.32 -22.04 -9.88
N THR A 19 -42.53 -22.71 -8.75
CA THR A 19 -42.10 -22.22 -7.45
C THR A 19 -40.57 -22.11 -7.51
N MET A 20 -40.06 -20.88 -7.69
CA MET A 20 -38.67 -20.58 -7.40
C MET A 20 -38.46 -20.90 -5.91
N LEU A 21 -37.90 -22.07 -5.64
CA LEU A 21 -37.31 -22.36 -4.34
C LEU A 21 -36.29 -21.24 -4.07
N PRO A 22 -36.36 -20.57 -2.92
CA PRO A 22 -35.33 -19.64 -2.56
C PRO A 22 -34.01 -20.42 -2.55
N THR A 23 -33.04 -19.98 -3.38
CA THR A 23 -31.65 -20.42 -3.22
C THR A 23 -31.31 -20.29 -1.75
N PRO A 24 -30.78 -21.34 -1.10
CA PRO A 24 -30.37 -21.22 0.28
C PRO A 24 -29.39 -20.03 0.35
N ALA A 25 -29.79 -19.00 1.07
CA ALA A 25 -28.84 -17.99 1.51
C ALA A 25 -27.82 -18.79 2.34
N TRP A 26 -26.63 -18.99 1.79
CA TRP A 26 -25.49 -19.46 2.56
C TRP A 26 -25.32 -18.41 3.64
N SER A 27 -25.85 -18.66 4.83
CA SER A 27 -25.45 -17.98 6.03
C SER A 27 -23.99 -18.35 6.21
N PHE A 28 -23.08 -17.50 5.72
CA PHE A 28 -21.72 -17.53 6.21
C PHE A 28 -21.85 -17.28 7.71
N LEU A 29 -21.68 -18.32 8.51
CA LEU A 29 -21.41 -18.17 9.92
C LEU A 29 -20.28 -17.14 10.00
N ALA A 30 -20.41 -16.11 10.84
CA ALA A 30 -19.37 -15.13 11.03
C ALA A 30 -18.10 -15.90 11.33
N GLN A 31 -17.07 -15.71 10.49
CA GLN A 31 -15.79 -16.39 10.65
C GLN A 31 -15.18 -15.87 11.94
N GLU A 32 -15.02 -16.69 12.95
CA GLU A 32 -14.31 -16.30 14.16
C GLU A 32 -12.80 -16.32 13.91
N TYR A 33 -12.09 -15.38 14.52
CA TYR A 33 -10.63 -15.26 14.47
C TYR A 33 -10.01 -15.40 15.86
N PRO A 34 -10.12 -16.59 16.51
CA PRO A 34 -9.71 -16.78 17.90
C PRO A 34 -8.18 -16.65 18.08
N THR A 35 -7.40 -17.16 17.15
CA THR A 35 -5.94 -17.03 17.18
C THR A 35 -5.54 -15.57 17.07
N LEU A 36 -6.06 -14.85 16.06
CA LEU A 36 -5.78 -13.43 15.86
C LEU A 36 -6.20 -12.61 17.08
N LYS A 37 -7.40 -12.85 17.61
CA LYS A 37 -7.91 -12.16 18.82
C LYS A 37 -6.98 -12.37 20.01
N SER A 38 -6.64 -13.61 20.31
CA SER A 38 -5.71 -13.93 21.39
C SER A 38 -4.36 -13.25 21.25
N GLN A 39 -3.80 -13.20 20.05
CA GLN A 39 -2.52 -12.54 19.77
C GLN A 39 -2.62 -11.01 19.89
N VAL A 40 -3.67 -10.39 19.38
CA VAL A 40 -3.90 -8.94 19.49
C VAL A 40 -4.02 -8.54 20.96
N GLU A 41 -4.80 -9.29 21.76
CA GLU A 41 -4.92 -9.06 23.20
C GLU A 41 -3.57 -9.24 23.94
N ALA A 42 -2.81 -10.27 23.56
CA ALA A 42 -1.49 -10.55 24.15
C ALA A 42 -0.45 -9.45 23.87
N TYR A 43 -0.51 -8.82 22.68
CA TYR A 43 0.38 -7.68 22.36
C TYR A 43 0.15 -6.49 23.29
N VAL A 44 -1.11 -6.17 23.56
CA VAL A 44 -1.46 -5.05 24.45
C VAL A 44 -1.17 -5.40 25.92
N ALA A 45 -1.58 -6.59 26.38
CA ALA A 45 -1.32 -7.05 27.74
C ALA A 45 0.19 -7.15 28.05
N GLY A 46 0.98 -7.59 27.04
CA GLY A 46 2.44 -7.67 27.12
C GLY A 46 3.15 -6.31 26.94
N LYS A 47 2.41 -5.20 26.82
CA LYS A 47 2.94 -3.85 26.58
C LYS A 47 3.84 -3.74 25.35
N LYS A 48 3.61 -4.61 24.35
CA LYS A 48 4.31 -4.58 23.06
C LYS A 48 3.75 -3.52 22.11
N ALA A 49 2.51 -3.08 22.35
CA ALA A 49 1.83 -2.00 21.63
C ALA A 49 0.88 -1.26 22.57
N ALA A 50 0.60 0.01 22.30
CA ALA A 50 -0.45 0.77 22.97
C ALA A 50 -1.84 0.31 22.53
N GLY A 51 -2.02 0.09 21.23
CA GLY A 51 -3.23 -0.42 20.63
C GLY A 51 -2.96 -1.13 19.31
N VAL A 52 -3.85 -2.06 18.97
CA VAL A 52 -3.81 -2.87 17.75
C VAL A 52 -5.22 -2.93 17.17
N VAL A 53 -5.34 -2.76 15.86
CA VAL A 53 -6.59 -2.97 15.12
C VAL A 53 -6.30 -3.91 13.95
N ALA A 54 -7.08 -4.97 13.83
CA ALA A 54 -7.10 -5.84 12.67
C ALA A 54 -8.48 -5.83 12.02
N ALA A 55 -8.50 -5.75 10.68
CA ALA A 55 -9.70 -5.84 9.88
C ALA A 55 -9.53 -6.97 8.85
N ILE A 56 -10.39 -7.99 8.88
CA ILE A 56 -10.33 -9.14 7.99
C ILE A 56 -11.63 -9.25 7.22
N GLY A 57 -11.56 -9.14 5.90
CA GLY A 57 -12.72 -9.20 5.02
C GLY A 57 -12.71 -10.39 4.08
N HIS A 58 -13.90 -10.93 3.78
CA HIS A 58 -14.13 -12.00 2.84
C HIS A 58 -14.98 -11.53 1.67
N GLY A 59 -14.48 -11.71 0.44
CA GLY A 59 -15.21 -11.28 -0.77
C GLY A 59 -15.63 -9.82 -0.68
N ALA A 60 -16.94 -9.54 -0.80
CA ALA A 60 -17.54 -8.22 -0.66
C ALA A 60 -18.13 -7.94 0.74
N ALA A 61 -18.05 -8.88 1.69
CA ALA A 61 -18.60 -8.70 3.02
C ALA A 61 -17.87 -7.59 3.80
N ALA A 62 -18.57 -6.99 4.78
CA ALA A 62 -17.92 -6.10 5.74
C ALA A 62 -16.82 -6.86 6.50
N PRO A 63 -15.70 -6.20 6.87
CA PRO A 63 -14.63 -6.89 7.58
C PRO A 63 -15.05 -7.19 9.03
N GLU A 64 -14.59 -8.34 9.54
CA GLU A 64 -14.54 -8.63 10.96
C GLU A 64 -13.43 -7.81 11.60
N ILE A 65 -13.70 -7.26 12.79
CA ILE A 65 -12.78 -6.36 13.48
C ILE A 65 -12.30 -6.98 14.77
N VAL A 66 -11.01 -7.04 14.94
CA VAL A 66 -10.35 -7.39 16.20
C VAL A 66 -9.52 -6.19 16.64
N ALA A 67 -9.86 -5.62 17.81
CA ALA A 67 -9.17 -4.45 18.33
C ALA A 67 -8.92 -4.60 19.84
N ALA A 68 -7.76 -4.12 20.28
CA ALA A 68 -7.41 -4.05 21.70
C ALA A 68 -6.50 -2.85 21.99
N GLY A 69 -6.55 -2.34 23.22
CA GLY A 69 -5.72 -1.24 23.68
C GLY A 69 -6.26 0.14 23.32
N THR A 70 -5.37 1.14 23.35
CA THR A 70 -5.73 2.56 23.31
C THR A 70 -4.86 3.32 22.32
N LEU A 71 -5.23 4.59 22.03
CA LEU A 71 -4.51 5.48 21.12
C LEU A 71 -3.06 5.72 21.53
N ALA A 72 -2.82 5.73 22.83
CA ALA A 72 -1.49 5.90 23.41
C ALA A 72 -1.41 5.25 24.79
N ILE A 73 -0.19 4.93 25.24
CA ILE A 73 0.04 4.48 26.62
C ILE A 73 -0.39 5.59 27.59
N GLY A 74 -1.31 5.25 28.51
CA GLY A 74 -1.88 6.21 29.46
C GLY A 74 -3.08 7.02 28.96
N ASP A 75 -3.44 6.92 27.67
CA ASP A 75 -4.68 7.47 27.14
C ASP A 75 -5.82 6.44 27.34
N PRO A 76 -7.00 6.84 27.87
CA PRO A 76 -8.12 5.90 28.05
C PRO A 76 -8.90 5.60 26.78
N THR A 77 -8.68 6.34 25.68
CA THR A 77 -9.45 6.23 24.42
C THR A 77 -9.12 4.93 23.72
N PRO A 78 -10.06 4.01 23.55
CA PRO A 78 -9.81 2.74 22.86
C PRO A 78 -9.51 2.97 21.38
N VAL A 79 -8.73 2.07 20.78
CA VAL A 79 -8.57 2.01 19.33
C VAL A 79 -9.77 1.29 18.72
N ASP A 80 -10.12 1.69 17.49
CA ASP A 80 -11.18 1.09 16.69
C ASP A 80 -10.83 1.09 15.20
N ILE A 81 -11.75 0.64 14.34
CA ILE A 81 -11.56 0.57 12.89
C ILE A 81 -11.32 1.94 12.24
N ASP A 82 -11.77 3.03 12.89
CA ASP A 82 -11.66 4.41 12.40
C ASP A 82 -10.44 5.14 12.98
N THR A 83 -9.70 4.52 13.89
CA THR A 83 -8.45 5.04 14.42
C THR A 83 -7.44 5.30 13.29
N LEU A 84 -6.81 6.46 13.32
CA LEU A 84 -5.80 6.85 12.35
C LEU A 84 -4.42 6.31 12.71
N PHE A 85 -3.75 5.72 11.73
CA PHE A 85 -2.41 5.16 11.84
C PHE A 85 -1.51 5.70 10.73
N ARG A 86 -0.23 5.95 11.04
CA ARG A 86 0.79 6.21 10.02
C ARG A 86 1.08 4.90 9.33
N VAL A 87 0.71 4.77 8.06
CA VAL A 87 0.86 3.51 7.35
C VAL A 87 2.18 3.40 6.60
N TYR A 88 2.96 4.49 6.57
CA TYR A 88 4.29 4.54 5.94
C TYR A 88 4.32 3.80 4.60
N SER A 89 5.14 2.77 4.48
CA SER A 89 5.34 2.06 3.20
C SER A 89 4.11 1.33 2.67
N MET A 90 3.03 1.17 3.44
CA MET A 90 1.74 0.75 2.87
C MET A 90 1.13 1.81 1.93
N THR A 91 1.68 3.02 1.88
CA THR A 91 1.39 4.02 0.83
C THR A 91 1.76 3.49 -0.57
N LYS A 92 2.82 2.65 -0.68
CA LYS A 92 3.36 2.20 -1.97
C LYS A 92 2.37 1.43 -2.85
N PRO A 93 1.62 0.42 -2.35
CA PRO A 93 0.56 -0.22 -3.14
C PRO A 93 -0.53 0.75 -3.61
N VAL A 94 -0.87 1.74 -2.78
CA VAL A 94 -1.85 2.78 -3.14
C VAL A 94 -1.32 3.63 -4.31
N THR A 95 -0.08 4.11 -4.22
CA THR A 95 0.60 4.85 -5.29
C THR A 95 0.78 4.01 -6.55
N GLY A 96 1.20 2.75 -6.38
CA GLY A 96 1.39 1.83 -7.49
C GLY A 96 0.09 1.56 -8.25
N MET A 97 -1.00 1.28 -7.52
CA MET A 97 -2.31 1.06 -8.15
C MET A 97 -2.89 2.35 -8.74
N ALA A 98 -2.58 3.52 -8.19
CA ALA A 98 -2.91 4.81 -8.79
C ALA A 98 -2.23 5.00 -10.17
N ALA A 99 -0.96 4.60 -10.31
CA ALA A 99 -0.30 4.57 -11.61
C ALA A 99 -0.95 3.54 -12.56
N MET A 100 -1.40 2.40 -12.03
CA MET A 100 -2.12 1.39 -12.83
C MET A 100 -3.47 1.92 -13.34
N ILE A 101 -4.15 2.86 -12.66
CA ILE A 101 -5.32 3.55 -13.23
C ILE A 101 -4.94 4.25 -14.53
N LEU A 102 -3.81 4.98 -14.55
CA LEU A 102 -3.33 5.65 -15.77
C LEU A 102 -2.89 4.66 -16.86
N VAL A 103 -2.39 3.48 -16.48
CA VAL A 103 -2.11 2.39 -17.43
C VAL A 103 -3.42 1.89 -18.04
N GLY A 104 -4.44 1.64 -17.24
CA GLY A 104 -5.78 1.24 -17.71
C GLY A 104 -6.46 2.28 -18.58
N ASP A 105 -6.26 3.57 -18.27
CA ASP A 105 -6.74 4.70 -19.08
C ASP A 105 -5.94 4.89 -20.40
N GLY A 106 -4.87 4.12 -20.63
CA GLY A 106 -4.00 4.24 -21.80
C GLY A 106 -3.12 5.49 -21.82
N LYS A 107 -2.96 6.17 -20.67
CA LYS A 107 -2.15 7.39 -20.54
C LYS A 107 -0.66 7.10 -20.44
N ILE A 108 -0.28 5.99 -19.85
CA ILE A 108 1.10 5.51 -19.71
C ILE A 108 1.16 4.00 -19.95
N ARG A 109 2.34 3.48 -20.32
CA ARG A 109 2.59 2.05 -20.50
C ARG A 109 3.66 1.56 -19.52
N LEU A 110 3.58 0.29 -19.09
CA LEU A 110 4.54 -0.27 -18.12
C LEU A 110 6.00 -0.13 -18.57
N ASP A 111 6.28 -0.38 -19.84
CA ASP A 111 7.63 -0.35 -20.40
C ASP A 111 7.96 0.98 -21.10
N GLN A 112 7.12 2.01 -20.89
CA GLN A 112 7.39 3.36 -21.36
C GLN A 112 8.49 3.99 -20.51
N PRO A 113 9.52 4.60 -21.14
CA PRO A 113 10.53 5.39 -20.44
C PRO A 113 9.89 6.53 -19.64
N ILE A 114 10.31 6.70 -18.40
CA ILE A 114 9.84 7.85 -17.62
C ILE A 114 10.36 9.18 -18.17
N ALA A 115 11.41 9.15 -18.96
CA ALA A 115 11.95 10.32 -19.68
C ALA A 115 10.93 10.98 -20.63
N ASP A 116 9.91 10.23 -21.09
CA ASP A 116 8.81 10.80 -21.88
C ASP A 116 7.96 11.80 -21.05
N PHE A 117 7.97 11.69 -19.73
CA PHE A 117 7.27 12.56 -18.78
C PHE A 117 8.21 13.48 -18.02
N LEU A 118 9.42 13.00 -17.73
CA LEU A 118 10.47 13.66 -16.95
C LEU A 118 11.77 13.64 -17.77
N PRO A 119 11.95 14.60 -18.72
CA PRO A 119 13.07 14.60 -19.65
C PRO A 119 14.44 14.59 -18.97
N GLU A 120 14.53 15.08 -17.73
CA GLU A 120 15.73 15.06 -16.91
C GLU A 120 16.27 13.65 -16.61
N PHE A 121 15.46 12.60 -16.80
CA PHE A 121 15.87 11.20 -16.63
C PHE A 121 16.34 10.52 -17.93
N ALA A 122 16.47 11.25 -19.05
CA ALA A 122 16.86 10.66 -20.34
C ALA A 122 18.31 10.14 -20.33
N GLU A 123 19.22 10.80 -19.60
CA GLU A 123 20.66 10.51 -19.61
C GLU A 123 21.18 10.17 -18.20
N MET A 124 20.63 9.13 -17.60
CA MET A 124 21.06 8.70 -16.27
C MET A 124 22.47 8.08 -16.31
N ARG A 125 23.11 8.06 -15.16
CA ARG A 125 24.42 7.45 -14.95
C ARG A 125 24.35 6.41 -13.85
N VAL A 126 25.19 5.39 -13.92
CA VAL A 126 25.26 4.28 -12.94
C VAL A 126 26.60 4.30 -12.25
N LEU A 127 26.62 4.21 -10.93
CA LEU A 127 27.83 4.11 -10.11
C LEU A 127 28.63 2.86 -10.44
N THR A 128 29.94 3.02 -10.56
CA THR A 128 30.86 1.87 -10.73
C THR A 128 31.18 1.19 -9.40
N SER A 129 31.08 1.93 -8.29
CA SER A 129 31.31 1.44 -6.92
C SER A 129 30.33 2.11 -5.94
N PRO A 130 29.05 1.65 -5.86
CA PRO A 130 27.95 2.36 -5.20
C PRO A 130 28.19 2.75 -3.73
N ASP A 131 28.95 1.94 -2.99
CA ASP A 131 29.17 2.14 -1.55
C ASP A 131 30.38 3.03 -1.23
N SER A 132 31.23 3.36 -2.21
CA SER A 132 32.53 3.98 -1.94
C SER A 132 32.91 5.15 -2.85
N SER A 133 32.29 5.33 -4.01
CA SER A 133 32.63 6.39 -4.97
C SER A 133 31.39 6.95 -5.66
N MET A 134 31.50 8.20 -6.15
CA MET A 134 30.53 8.82 -7.07
C MET A 134 30.95 8.65 -8.56
N ASP A 135 32.00 7.91 -8.83
CA ASP A 135 32.42 7.60 -10.20
C ASP A 135 31.30 6.78 -10.88
N SER A 136 30.95 7.22 -12.08
CA SER A 136 29.77 6.69 -12.77
C SER A 136 30.00 6.65 -14.28
N VAL A 137 29.27 5.74 -14.92
CA VAL A 137 29.22 5.57 -16.38
C VAL A 137 27.80 5.83 -16.88
N PRO A 138 27.58 6.18 -18.14
CA PRO A 138 26.24 6.29 -18.70
C PRO A 138 25.45 5.00 -18.50
N ALA A 139 24.19 5.11 -18.09
CA ALA A 139 23.27 3.99 -18.04
C ALA A 139 22.99 3.46 -19.46
N LYS A 140 22.88 2.15 -19.60
CA LYS A 140 22.59 1.49 -20.89
C LYS A 140 21.10 1.39 -21.17
N THR A 141 20.29 1.42 -20.09
CA THR A 141 18.83 1.22 -20.12
C THR A 141 18.15 2.42 -19.51
N GLN A 142 17.09 2.92 -20.14
CA GLN A 142 16.27 3.96 -19.54
C GLN A 142 15.38 3.40 -18.43
N ILE A 143 15.10 4.22 -17.43
CA ILE A 143 14.14 3.88 -16.40
C ILE A 143 12.73 3.86 -17.00
N THR A 144 11.96 2.79 -16.76
CA THR A 144 10.57 2.67 -17.18
C THR A 144 9.61 2.75 -16.00
N LEU A 145 8.31 2.88 -16.27
CA LEU A 145 7.27 2.79 -15.24
C LEU A 145 7.36 1.46 -14.47
N ARG A 146 7.56 0.33 -15.16
CA ARG A 146 7.76 -0.99 -14.55
C ARG A 146 8.89 -0.97 -13.52
N HIS A 147 10.02 -0.33 -13.86
CA HIS A 147 11.16 -0.23 -12.96
C HIS A 147 10.84 0.56 -11.68
N LEU A 148 10.04 1.63 -11.78
CA LEU A 148 9.60 2.38 -10.59
C LEU A 148 8.66 1.52 -9.72
N LEU A 149 7.66 0.89 -10.32
CA LEU A 149 6.68 0.05 -9.63
C LEU A 149 7.32 -1.10 -8.85
N THR A 150 8.42 -1.65 -9.38
CA THR A 150 9.06 -2.87 -8.87
C THR A 150 10.36 -2.63 -8.10
N HIS A 151 10.75 -1.39 -7.83
CA HIS A 151 12.03 -1.08 -7.19
C HIS A 151 13.26 -1.60 -7.95
N THR A 152 13.19 -1.64 -9.28
CA THR A 152 14.30 -2.06 -10.15
C THR A 152 14.86 -0.91 -10.99
N ALA A 153 14.50 0.33 -10.67
CA ALA A 153 14.98 1.54 -11.37
C ALA A 153 16.46 1.87 -11.13
N GLY A 154 17.11 1.18 -10.21
CA GLY A 154 18.49 1.53 -9.80
C GLY A 154 18.58 2.75 -8.88
N LEU A 155 17.46 3.27 -8.39
CA LEU A 155 17.43 4.37 -7.42
C LEU A 155 17.83 3.88 -6.01
N GLY A 156 18.46 4.75 -5.24
CA GLY A 156 18.77 4.52 -3.85
C GLY A 156 17.62 4.86 -2.90
N TYR A 157 17.88 4.71 -1.60
CA TYR A 157 16.99 5.12 -0.52
C TYR A 157 17.81 5.49 0.70
N SER A 158 17.54 6.63 1.33
CA SER A 158 18.35 7.11 2.47
C SER A 158 18.43 6.13 3.64
N ILE A 159 17.48 5.19 3.74
CA ILE A 159 17.44 4.18 4.81
C ILE A 159 18.30 2.94 4.54
N ILE A 160 18.77 2.72 3.30
CA ILE A 160 19.58 1.54 2.94
C ILE A 160 20.84 1.89 2.14
N THR A 161 20.87 3.04 1.47
CA THR A 161 22.02 3.52 0.70
C THR A 161 23.16 3.88 1.66
N LYS A 162 24.40 3.66 1.23
CA LYS A 162 25.62 3.93 2.02
C LYS A 162 26.55 4.86 1.25
N GLY A 163 27.62 5.25 1.94
CA GLY A 163 28.73 5.98 1.33
C GLY A 163 28.37 7.36 0.75
N PRO A 164 29.09 7.81 -0.28
CA PRO A 164 28.94 9.17 -0.81
C PRO A 164 27.56 9.47 -1.39
N LEU A 165 26.86 8.48 -1.95
CA LEU A 165 25.50 8.68 -2.48
C LEU A 165 24.50 8.96 -1.36
N LEU A 166 24.62 8.30 -0.19
CA LEU A 166 23.77 8.64 0.96
C LEU A 166 23.95 10.10 1.34
N LYS A 167 25.22 10.54 1.46
CA LYS A 167 25.50 11.96 1.75
C LYS A 167 24.89 12.89 0.70
N ALA A 168 24.99 12.55 -0.59
CA ALA A 168 24.38 13.35 -1.65
C ALA A 168 22.86 13.41 -1.54
N TYR A 169 22.19 12.30 -1.18
CA TYR A 169 20.73 12.30 -0.92
C TYR A 169 20.38 13.23 0.26
N MET A 170 21.11 13.13 1.37
CA MET A 170 20.89 13.97 2.55
C MET A 170 21.10 15.44 2.23
N ASP A 171 22.22 15.81 1.60
CA ASP A 171 22.56 17.19 1.21
C ASP A 171 21.49 17.80 0.26
N ASN A 172 20.86 16.99 -0.57
CA ASN A 172 19.81 17.41 -1.50
C ASN A 172 18.38 17.31 -0.92
N GLY A 173 18.22 16.93 0.37
CA GLY A 173 16.92 16.79 1.01
C GLY A 173 16.05 15.68 0.42
N ILE A 174 16.67 14.66 -0.19
CA ILE A 174 15.99 13.49 -0.74
C ILE A 174 15.78 12.48 0.39
N THR A 175 14.67 12.64 1.12
CA THR A 175 14.32 11.82 2.28
C THR A 175 12.91 11.25 2.14
N PRO A 176 12.56 10.17 2.88
CA PRO A 176 11.24 9.52 2.78
C PRO A 176 10.11 10.25 3.53
N GLY A 177 10.24 11.53 3.76
CA GLY A 177 9.34 12.34 4.58
C GLY A 177 9.73 12.38 6.06
N ALA A 178 9.01 13.17 6.84
CA ALA A 178 9.24 13.31 8.26
C ALA A 178 8.64 12.13 9.05
N ILE A 179 9.35 11.69 10.10
CA ILE A 179 8.91 10.60 10.98
C ILE A 179 8.57 11.14 12.38
N SER A 180 9.28 12.17 12.83
CA SER A 180 9.20 12.73 14.18
C SER A 180 9.73 14.15 14.17
N ARG A 181 9.28 14.97 15.14
CA ARG A 181 9.90 16.27 15.45
C ARG A 181 11.19 16.10 16.28
N MET A 182 11.37 14.92 16.84
CA MET A 182 12.60 14.62 17.59
C MET A 182 13.77 14.42 16.62
N PRO A 183 14.93 15.02 16.86
CA PRO A 183 16.12 14.74 16.06
C PRO A 183 16.46 13.24 16.09
N ILE A 184 16.73 12.68 14.92
CA ILE A 184 17.21 11.30 14.80
C ILE A 184 18.72 11.37 14.64
N PRO A 185 19.53 10.91 15.61
CA PRO A 185 20.97 10.95 15.53
C PRO A 185 21.48 10.27 14.24
N GLY A 186 22.36 10.94 13.51
CA GLY A 186 22.91 10.45 12.25
C GLY A 186 21.98 10.61 11.04
N PHE A 187 20.82 11.25 11.22
CA PHE A 187 19.91 11.61 10.15
C PHE A 187 19.68 13.12 10.13
N GLU A 188 20.60 13.84 9.51
CA GLU A 188 20.61 15.30 9.41
C GLU A 188 20.40 15.70 7.94
N PRO A 189 19.15 15.74 7.45
CA PRO A 189 18.86 16.09 6.06
C PRO A 189 19.20 17.56 5.81
N GLY A 190 19.68 17.87 4.61
CA GLY A 190 19.77 19.21 4.08
C GLY A 190 18.39 19.87 3.90
N ALA A 191 18.36 21.03 3.26
CA ALA A 191 17.09 21.72 2.99
C ALA A 191 16.11 20.80 2.24
N PRO A 192 14.89 20.58 2.76
CA PRO A 192 13.91 19.69 2.14
C PRO A 192 13.58 20.15 0.72
N THR A 193 13.20 19.22 -0.13
CA THR A 193 12.67 19.54 -1.46
C THR A 193 11.27 20.15 -1.30
N PRO A 194 11.00 21.31 -1.94
CA PRO A 194 9.75 22.03 -1.72
C PRO A 194 8.53 21.39 -2.38
N ASP A 195 8.72 20.59 -3.42
CA ASP A 195 7.69 19.96 -4.22
C ASP A 195 8.22 18.71 -4.97
N LEU A 196 7.30 17.91 -5.55
CA LEU A 196 7.66 16.69 -6.31
C LEU A 196 8.47 16.98 -7.57
N LYS A 197 8.28 18.14 -8.20
CA LYS A 197 9.06 18.54 -9.38
C LYS A 197 10.53 18.74 -8.99
N THR A 198 10.78 19.57 -7.97
CA THR A 198 12.12 19.79 -7.45
C THR A 198 12.75 18.50 -6.91
N PHE A 199 11.94 17.62 -6.29
CA PHE A 199 12.40 16.31 -5.85
C PHE A 199 12.92 15.49 -7.06
N ALA A 200 12.14 15.36 -8.12
CA ALA A 200 12.53 14.64 -9.33
C ALA A 200 13.79 15.25 -9.98
N GLU A 201 13.85 16.57 -10.12
CA GLU A 201 15.01 17.28 -10.68
C GLU A 201 16.31 17.07 -9.86
N ARG A 202 16.20 16.99 -8.53
CA ARG A 202 17.36 16.69 -7.67
C ARG A 202 17.78 15.23 -7.77
N VAL A 203 16.82 14.30 -7.83
CA VAL A 203 17.08 12.86 -8.02
C VAL A 203 17.77 12.61 -9.35
N ALA A 204 17.33 13.24 -10.43
CA ALA A 204 17.89 13.06 -11.78
C ALA A 204 19.36 13.48 -11.90
N LYS A 205 19.85 14.35 -11.01
CA LYS A 205 21.27 14.78 -10.96
C LYS A 205 22.19 13.77 -10.29
N LEU A 206 21.63 12.75 -9.64
CA LEU A 206 22.39 11.76 -8.88
C LEU A 206 22.46 10.43 -9.64
N PRO A 207 23.59 9.72 -9.57
CA PRO A 207 23.72 8.45 -10.24
C PRO A 207 22.92 7.34 -9.58
N LEU A 208 22.59 6.34 -10.38
CA LEU A 208 21.90 5.12 -9.96
C LEU A 208 22.88 4.17 -9.27
N ILE A 209 22.39 3.34 -8.35
CA ILE A 209 23.17 2.29 -7.65
C ILE A 209 23.33 1.02 -8.48
N ALA A 210 22.52 0.86 -9.52
CA ALA A 210 22.54 -0.29 -10.43
C ALA A 210 21.90 0.09 -11.76
N GLU A 211 22.19 -0.68 -12.80
CA GLU A 211 21.57 -0.56 -14.12
C GLU A 211 20.05 -0.83 -13.99
N PRO A 212 19.18 0.03 -14.56
CA PRO A 212 17.73 -0.20 -14.52
C PRO A 212 17.34 -1.58 -15.04
N GLY A 213 16.46 -2.26 -14.31
CA GLY A 213 15.98 -3.59 -14.65
C GLY A 213 16.89 -4.75 -14.24
N THR A 214 18.03 -4.52 -13.59
CA THR A 214 18.99 -5.59 -13.28
C THR A 214 19.02 -6.04 -11.82
N LYS A 215 18.60 -5.18 -10.90
CA LYS A 215 18.66 -5.45 -9.45
C LYS A 215 17.43 -4.91 -8.73
N TRP A 216 16.85 -5.70 -7.87
CA TRP A 216 15.87 -5.21 -6.92
C TRP A 216 16.57 -4.48 -5.76
N SER A 217 16.20 -3.24 -5.53
CA SER A 217 16.69 -2.45 -4.41
C SER A 217 15.59 -1.53 -3.91
N TYR A 218 15.20 -1.68 -2.65
CA TYR A 218 14.19 -0.80 -2.04
C TYR A 218 14.60 0.65 -2.23
N SER A 219 13.68 1.53 -2.64
CA SER A 219 14.07 2.83 -3.18
C SER A 219 12.99 3.90 -3.06
N ILE A 220 13.37 5.14 -3.36
CA ILE A 220 12.48 6.29 -3.52
C ILE A 220 11.60 6.22 -4.79
N SER A 221 11.55 5.07 -5.46
CA SER A 221 10.84 4.93 -6.75
C SER A 221 9.39 5.35 -6.70
N LEU A 222 8.67 5.05 -5.59
CA LEU A 222 7.24 5.37 -5.48
C LEU A 222 7.01 6.86 -5.17
N ASP A 223 7.98 7.55 -4.56
CA ASP A 223 7.94 9.01 -4.42
C ASP A 223 8.11 9.66 -5.79
N LEU A 224 9.10 9.22 -6.57
CA LEU A 224 9.30 9.67 -7.96
C LEU A 224 8.10 9.33 -8.85
N LEU A 225 7.45 8.17 -8.64
CA LEU A 225 6.24 7.78 -9.35
C LEU A 225 5.10 8.77 -9.12
N GLY A 226 5.00 9.39 -7.93
CA GLY A 226 4.07 10.49 -7.67
C GLY A 226 4.23 11.61 -8.71
N ARG A 227 5.47 12.00 -9.04
CA ARG A 227 5.72 13.02 -10.07
C ARG A 227 5.35 12.56 -11.48
N VAL A 228 5.60 11.30 -11.84
CA VAL A 228 5.14 10.74 -13.12
C VAL A 228 3.61 10.78 -13.22
N ILE A 229 2.91 10.45 -12.13
CA ILE A 229 1.43 10.54 -12.06
C ILE A 229 0.97 11.99 -12.28
N GLU A 230 1.62 12.98 -11.66
CA GLU A 230 1.27 14.40 -11.86
C GLU A 230 1.37 14.82 -13.33
N VAL A 231 2.49 14.49 -13.97
CA VAL A 231 2.70 14.89 -15.38
C VAL A 231 1.75 14.16 -16.31
N ALA A 232 1.55 12.85 -16.12
CA ALA A 232 0.70 12.05 -16.98
C ALA A 232 -0.80 12.36 -16.83
N SER A 233 -1.23 12.77 -15.63
CA SER A 233 -2.62 13.10 -15.34
C SER A 233 -2.96 14.59 -15.53
N GLY A 234 -1.98 15.48 -15.40
CA GLY A 234 -2.18 16.92 -15.32
C GLY A 234 -2.75 17.39 -13.97
N MET A 235 -2.72 16.54 -12.94
CA MET A 235 -3.22 16.83 -11.59
C MET A 235 -2.07 16.73 -10.57
N GLU A 236 -2.14 17.49 -9.48
CA GLU A 236 -1.28 17.23 -8.32
C GLU A 236 -1.51 15.81 -7.79
N PHE A 237 -0.45 15.16 -7.27
CA PHE A 237 -0.49 13.74 -6.90
C PHE A 237 -1.57 13.43 -5.84
N GLU A 238 -1.64 14.23 -4.77
CA GLU A 238 -2.69 14.06 -3.74
C GLU A 238 -4.09 14.26 -4.30
N ALA A 239 -4.28 15.27 -5.15
CA ALA A 239 -5.56 15.54 -5.81
C ALA A 239 -5.96 14.39 -6.74
N PHE A 240 -5.00 13.78 -7.45
CA PHE A 240 -5.24 12.59 -8.27
C PHE A 240 -5.70 11.41 -7.43
N LEU A 241 -4.98 11.10 -6.33
CA LEU A 241 -5.37 10.02 -5.41
C LEU A 241 -6.77 10.24 -4.85
N LYS A 242 -7.06 11.48 -4.42
CA LYS A 242 -8.38 11.82 -3.90
C LYS A 242 -9.47 11.58 -4.93
N ALA A 243 -9.34 12.15 -6.12
CA ALA A 243 -10.39 12.10 -7.15
C ALA A 243 -10.58 10.70 -7.77
N ARG A 244 -9.47 9.96 -7.97
CA ARG A 244 -9.50 8.70 -8.72
C ARG A 244 -9.54 7.45 -7.84
N LEU A 245 -9.22 7.57 -6.54
CA LEU A 245 -9.15 6.44 -5.63
C LEU A 245 -9.91 6.68 -4.33
N PHE A 246 -9.59 7.73 -3.56
CA PHE A 246 -10.14 7.90 -2.22
C PHE A 246 -11.64 8.24 -2.23
N ASP A 247 -12.07 9.24 -3.01
CA ASP A 247 -13.49 9.63 -3.08
C ASP A 247 -14.38 8.51 -3.65
N PRO A 248 -14.04 7.85 -4.78
CA PRO A 248 -14.81 6.70 -5.28
C PRO A 248 -14.93 5.56 -4.29
N LEU A 249 -13.86 5.29 -3.52
CA LEU A 249 -13.83 4.25 -2.50
C LEU A 249 -14.35 4.71 -1.13
N LYS A 250 -14.77 5.97 -0.98
CA LYS A 250 -15.19 6.56 0.31
C LYS A 250 -14.12 6.40 1.40
N MET A 251 -12.86 6.56 1.03
CA MET A 251 -11.69 6.54 1.93
C MET A 251 -11.51 7.93 2.55
N SER A 252 -12.44 8.34 3.40
CA SER A 252 -12.51 9.69 3.98
C SER A 252 -11.52 9.93 5.12
N SER A 253 -10.83 8.89 5.54
CA SER A 253 -9.84 8.89 6.63
C SER A 253 -8.43 8.58 6.13
N SER A 254 -8.09 9.07 4.92
CA SER A 254 -6.81 8.87 4.24
C SER A 254 -6.18 10.25 3.94
N TYR A 255 -5.06 10.55 4.59
CA TYR A 255 -4.49 11.90 4.64
C TYR A 255 -2.97 11.89 4.45
N PHE A 256 -2.43 12.90 3.75
CA PHE A 256 -1.01 13.28 3.81
C PHE A 256 -0.76 14.38 4.85
N GLN A 257 -1.78 15.16 5.19
CA GLN A 257 -1.83 16.05 6.34
C GLN A 257 -3.08 15.73 7.15
N VAL A 258 -2.91 15.33 8.41
CA VAL A 258 -4.04 15.00 9.30
C VAL A 258 -4.73 16.31 9.72
N PRO A 259 -6.04 16.46 9.46
CA PRO A 259 -6.78 17.62 9.93
C PRO A 259 -6.79 17.70 11.47
N GLN A 260 -6.74 18.92 12.01
CA GLN A 260 -6.75 19.14 13.46
C GLN A 260 -7.98 18.53 14.15
N SER A 261 -9.12 18.47 13.47
CA SER A 261 -10.35 17.83 13.96
C SER A 261 -10.21 16.32 14.20
N GLU A 262 -9.25 15.67 13.53
CA GLU A 262 -9.04 14.23 13.52
C GLU A 262 -8.00 13.74 14.56
N VAL A 263 -7.29 14.67 15.22
CA VAL A 263 -6.24 14.34 16.22
C VAL A 263 -6.77 13.46 17.35
N LYS A 264 -8.05 13.62 17.72
CA LYS A 264 -8.70 12.85 18.80
C LYS A 264 -8.79 11.33 18.54
N ARG A 265 -8.59 10.89 17.30
CA ARG A 265 -8.56 9.47 16.91
C ARG A 265 -7.24 9.05 16.27
N PHE A 266 -6.18 9.84 16.46
CA PHE A 266 -4.86 9.57 15.90
C PHE A 266 -3.97 8.85 16.92
N ALA A 267 -3.46 7.66 16.57
CA ALA A 267 -2.60 6.89 17.44
C ALA A 267 -1.21 7.51 17.58
N THR A 268 -0.61 7.42 18.76
CA THR A 268 0.79 7.82 19.01
C THR A 268 1.74 6.78 18.39
N ASN A 269 2.82 7.24 17.73
CA ASN A 269 3.88 6.36 17.24
C ASN A 269 5.03 6.24 18.22
N TYR A 270 5.61 5.04 18.32
CA TYR A 270 6.65 4.69 19.30
C TYR A 270 7.91 4.18 18.64
N ALA A 271 9.06 4.37 19.28
CA ALA A 271 10.26 3.57 19.05
C ALA A 271 10.34 2.46 20.10
N VAL A 272 10.80 1.27 19.70
CA VAL A 272 11.13 0.18 20.62
C VAL A 272 12.61 0.30 20.99
N PHE A 273 12.87 0.56 22.27
CA PHE A 273 14.23 0.63 22.78
C PHE A 273 14.34 -0.19 24.06
N GLY A 274 15.25 -1.18 24.09
CA GLY A 274 15.40 -2.09 25.22
C GLY A 274 14.10 -2.84 25.59
N GLY A 275 13.21 -3.07 24.63
CA GLY A 275 11.89 -3.69 24.83
C GLY A 275 10.80 -2.71 25.32
N ALA A 276 11.14 -1.46 25.62
CA ALA A 276 10.19 -0.43 26.03
C ALA A 276 9.70 0.40 24.83
N LEU A 277 8.46 0.88 24.91
CA LEU A 277 7.87 1.78 23.93
C LEU A 277 8.14 3.24 24.33
N ILE A 278 8.92 3.95 23.53
CA ILE A 278 9.22 5.37 23.71
C ILE A 278 8.43 6.17 22.68
N PRO A 279 7.56 7.12 23.07
CA PRO A 279 6.80 7.91 22.12
C PRO A 279 7.74 8.81 21.30
N ILE A 280 7.72 8.67 19.96
CA ILE A 280 8.55 9.45 19.05
C ILE A 280 7.73 10.44 18.22
N ASP A 281 6.44 10.20 18.06
CA ASP A 281 5.52 11.12 17.38
C ASP A 281 4.13 11.05 18.03
N PRO A 282 3.93 11.77 19.17
CA PRO A 282 2.64 11.85 19.84
C PRO A 282 1.58 12.51 18.96
N ALA A 283 0.33 12.01 19.00
CA ALA A 283 -0.76 12.49 18.15
C ALA A 283 -0.95 14.02 18.19
N ALA A 284 -0.98 14.61 19.39
CA ALA A 284 -1.24 16.04 19.59
C ALA A 284 -0.16 16.98 19.00
N THR A 285 1.05 16.46 18.80
CA THR A 285 2.21 17.22 18.29
C THR A 285 2.85 16.55 17.10
N SER A 286 2.10 15.71 16.41
CA SER A 286 2.62 14.92 15.28
C SER A 286 3.12 15.80 14.14
N VAL A 287 4.19 15.35 13.47
CA VAL A 287 4.67 15.97 12.22
C VAL A 287 3.63 15.91 11.10
N TYR A 288 2.67 14.97 11.17
CA TYR A 288 1.59 14.83 10.19
C TYR A 288 0.46 15.87 10.33
N LEU A 289 0.53 16.74 11.34
CA LEU A 289 -0.35 17.91 11.45
C LEU A 289 0.13 19.09 10.59
N ASP A 290 1.42 19.08 10.24
CA ASP A 290 1.98 20.08 9.34
C ASP A 290 1.72 19.68 7.88
N LYS A 291 1.58 20.67 7.01
CA LYS A 291 1.52 20.44 5.58
C LYS A 291 2.88 19.87 5.12
N PRO A 292 2.93 18.67 4.56
CA PRO A 292 4.19 18.16 4.01
C PRO A 292 4.61 19.00 2.80
N ALA A 293 5.90 18.98 2.47
CA ALA A 293 6.42 19.65 1.27
C ALA A 293 5.70 19.16 0.00
N PHE A 294 5.38 17.87 -0.03
CA PHE A 294 4.54 17.21 -1.03
C PHE A 294 4.00 15.90 -0.47
N ALA A 295 3.01 15.31 -1.12
CA ALA A 295 2.51 13.98 -0.79
C ALA A 295 3.56 12.92 -1.14
N PHE A 296 4.17 12.29 -0.13
CA PHE A 296 5.19 11.26 -0.32
C PHE A 296 4.55 9.93 -0.74
N GLY A 297 4.67 9.57 -2.02
CA GLY A 297 4.07 8.36 -2.59
C GLY A 297 4.67 7.06 -2.04
N GLY A 298 5.85 7.13 -1.43
CA GLY A 298 6.52 6.00 -0.82
C GLY A 298 6.19 5.76 0.66
N ALA A 299 5.71 6.79 1.41
CA ALA A 299 5.58 6.64 2.87
C ALA A 299 4.68 7.68 3.57
N GLY A 300 4.02 8.58 2.84
CA GLY A 300 3.39 9.76 3.44
C GLY A 300 1.98 9.59 3.99
N LEU A 301 1.32 8.45 3.74
CA LEU A 301 -0.10 8.29 4.06
C LEU A 301 -0.34 7.99 5.55
N VAL A 302 -1.33 8.66 6.11
CA VAL A 302 -2.04 8.29 7.34
C VAL A 302 -3.40 7.75 6.94
N CYS A 303 -3.83 6.63 7.50
CA CYS A 303 -5.04 5.96 7.08
C CYS A 303 -5.69 5.21 8.25
N SER A 304 -7.02 5.03 8.20
CA SER A 304 -7.72 4.11 9.10
C SER A 304 -7.71 2.68 8.54
N ALA A 305 -7.93 1.69 9.43
CA ALA A 305 -8.10 0.31 9.01
C ALA A 305 -9.32 0.14 8.08
N ARG A 306 -10.40 0.89 8.32
CA ARG A 306 -11.59 0.95 7.44
C ARG A 306 -11.24 1.35 6.03
N ASP A 307 -10.51 2.44 5.87
CA ASP A 307 -10.19 2.96 4.54
C ASP A 307 -9.24 2.03 3.79
N TYR A 308 -8.24 1.49 4.49
CA TYR A 308 -7.31 0.56 3.85
C TYR A 308 -8.01 -0.76 3.47
N ASP A 309 -8.94 -1.27 4.29
CA ASP A 309 -9.79 -2.41 3.95
C ASP A 309 -10.62 -2.14 2.69
N ARG A 310 -11.17 -0.93 2.51
CA ARG A 310 -11.91 -0.55 1.30
C ARG A 310 -11.01 -0.56 0.05
N PHE A 311 -9.76 -0.11 0.17
CA PHE A 311 -8.78 -0.23 -0.91
C PHE A 311 -8.53 -1.71 -1.26
N LEU A 312 -8.30 -2.57 -0.28
CA LEU A 312 -8.13 -4.01 -0.51
C LEU A 312 -9.39 -4.68 -1.04
N ALA A 313 -10.59 -4.26 -0.58
CA ALA A 313 -11.86 -4.76 -1.09
C ALA A 313 -12.05 -4.46 -2.57
N MET A 314 -11.69 -3.25 -3.01
CA MET A 314 -11.68 -2.87 -4.42
C MET A 314 -10.72 -3.76 -5.24
N LEU A 315 -9.51 -4.04 -4.73
CA LEU A 315 -8.56 -4.94 -5.39
C LEU A 315 -9.14 -6.36 -5.50
N LEU A 316 -9.69 -6.88 -4.41
CA LEU A 316 -10.31 -8.22 -4.37
C LEU A 316 -11.54 -8.31 -5.27
N GLY A 317 -12.29 -7.21 -5.41
CA GLY A 317 -13.44 -7.05 -6.30
C GLY A 317 -13.07 -6.80 -7.78
N GLY A 318 -11.79 -6.96 -8.15
CA GLY A 318 -11.35 -6.74 -9.53
C GLY A 318 -11.57 -5.29 -10.00
N GLY A 319 -11.28 -4.33 -9.12
CA GLY A 319 -11.35 -2.90 -9.43
C GLY A 319 -12.71 -2.24 -9.16
N GLU A 320 -13.63 -2.94 -8.50
CA GLU A 320 -14.97 -2.46 -8.18
C GLU A 320 -15.27 -2.62 -6.69
N LEU A 321 -15.94 -1.64 -6.10
CA LEU A 321 -16.47 -1.69 -4.74
C LEU A 321 -17.77 -0.89 -4.66
N ASP A 322 -18.80 -1.42 -3.99
CA ASP A 322 -20.12 -0.78 -3.80
C ASP A 322 -20.76 -0.30 -5.13
N GLY A 323 -20.56 -1.05 -6.23
CA GLY A 323 -21.05 -0.69 -7.56
C GLY A 323 -20.25 0.43 -8.26
N VAL A 324 -19.16 0.89 -7.65
CA VAL A 324 -18.26 1.90 -8.25
C VAL A 324 -17.02 1.22 -8.81
N ARG A 325 -16.81 1.34 -10.12
CA ARG A 325 -15.61 0.84 -10.80
C ARG A 325 -14.53 1.90 -10.83
N VAL A 326 -13.40 1.59 -10.17
CA VAL A 326 -12.21 2.45 -10.10
C VAL A 326 -11.25 2.14 -11.25
N MET A 327 -11.10 0.86 -11.59
CA MET A 327 -10.26 0.39 -12.70
C MET A 327 -10.78 -0.93 -13.26
N ALA A 328 -10.32 -1.31 -14.43
CA ALA A 328 -10.70 -2.56 -15.08
C ALA A 328 -10.10 -3.77 -14.32
N ALA A 329 -10.77 -4.92 -14.38
CA ALA A 329 -10.33 -6.12 -13.65
C ALA A 329 -8.96 -6.62 -14.13
N GLU A 330 -8.71 -6.55 -15.43
CA GLU A 330 -7.41 -6.87 -16.02
C GLU A 330 -6.29 -5.93 -15.57
N THR A 331 -6.60 -4.66 -15.31
CA THR A 331 -5.64 -3.69 -14.77
C THR A 331 -5.27 -4.04 -13.32
N VAL A 332 -6.26 -4.41 -12.50
CA VAL A 332 -6.00 -4.90 -11.13
C VAL A 332 -5.16 -6.16 -11.17
N ALA A 333 -5.56 -7.15 -11.98
CA ALA A 333 -4.84 -8.42 -12.11
C ALA A 333 -3.38 -8.19 -12.55
N LEU A 334 -3.15 -7.28 -13.50
CA LEU A 334 -1.82 -6.90 -13.95
C LEU A 334 -1.01 -6.24 -12.83
N GLY A 335 -1.59 -5.26 -12.10
CA GLY A 335 -0.91 -4.56 -11.01
C GLY A 335 -0.56 -5.47 -9.82
N MET A 336 -1.37 -6.50 -9.57
CA MET A 336 -1.13 -7.51 -8.54
C MET A 336 -0.28 -8.69 -9.02
N SER A 337 0.12 -8.74 -10.30
CA SER A 337 0.98 -9.78 -10.84
C SER A 337 2.46 -9.49 -10.57
N ASP A 338 3.32 -10.51 -10.77
CA ASP A 338 4.77 -10.34 -10.70
C ASP A 338 5.25 -9.57 -11.94
N LEU A 339 5.59 -8.29 -11.75
CA LEU A 339 6.06 -7.36 -12.79
C LEU A 339 7.58 -7.25 -12.84
N LEU A 340 8.32 -8.05 -12.04
CA LEU A 340 9.77 -7.99 -12.04
C LEU A 340 10.35 -8.23 -13.43
N PRO A 341 11.37 -7.49 -13.84
CA PRO A 341 12.12 -7.82 -15.05
C PRO A 341 12.72 -9.23 -14.97
N ALA A 342 12.82 -9.89 -16.11
CA ALA A 342 13.36 -11.25 -16.18
C ALA A 342 14.76 -11.34 -15.56
N GLY A 343 15.00 -12.36 -14.74
CA GLY A 343 16.28 -12.61 -14.08
C GLY A 343 16.53 -11.80 -12.80
N VAL A 344 15.65 -10.89 -12.42
CA VAL A 344 15.79 -10.16 -11.15
C VAL A 344 15.33 -11.03 -9.99
N SER A 345 16.23 -11.23 -9.01
CA SER A 345 15.91 -11.90 -7.73
C SER A 345 15.64 -10.87 -6.63
N THR A 346 14.76 -11.27 -5.72
CA THR A 346 14.46 -10.55 -4.47
C THR A 346 15.00 -11.28 -3.24
N ASP A 347 15.80 -12.33 -3.41
CA ASP A 347 16.41 -13.09 -2.32
C ASP A 347 17.34 -12.19 -1.49
N GLY A 348 17.32 -12.37 -0.17
CA GLY A 348 18.11 -11.55 0.75
C GLY A 348 17.68 -10.09 0.86
N THR A 349 16.55 -9.71 0.30
CA THR A 349 15.99 -8.35 0.34
C THR A 349 14.74 -8.26 1.22
N TYR A 350 14.16 -7.06 1.37
CA TYR A 350 12.87 -6.86 2.04
C TYR A 350 11.70 -7.59 1.37
N ALA A 351 11.81 -7.99 0.11
CA ALA A 351 10.78 -8.77 -0.58
C ALA A 351 10.88 -10.28 -0.35
N HIS A 352 11.95 -10.76 0.30
CA HIS A 352 12.13 -12.15 0.78
C HIS A 352 11.87 -13.22 -0.28
N GLY A 353 12.45 -13.10 -1.47
CA GLY A 353 12.32 -14.08 -2.56
C GLY A 353 10.96 -14.08 -3.28
N ALA A 354 10.04 -13.19 -2.91
CA ALA A 354 8.74 -13.04 -3.58
C ALA A 354 8.88 -12.29 -4.91
N GLY A 355 7.83 -12.32 -5.72
CA GLY A 355 7.63 -11.39 -6.83
C GLY A 355 7.31 -9.97 -6.34
N PHE A 356 7.24 -9.03 -7.28
CA PHE A 356 6.89 -7.65 -6.98
C PHE A 356 5.98 -7.07 -8.08
N GLY A 357 4.85 -6.51 -7.66
CA GLY A 357 3.87 -5.90 -8.54
C GLY A 357 3.86 -4.37 -8.45
N ALA A 358 2.71 -3.78 -8.57
CA ALA A 358 2.51 -2.32 -8.49
C ALA A 358 2.71 -1.80 -7.05
N GLY A 359 3.98 -1.62 -6.65
CA GLY A 359 4.35 -1.08 -5.34
C GLY A 359 4.17 -2.05 -4.16
N GLY A 360 3.89 -3.32 -4.41
CA GLY A 360 3.69 -4.35 -3.39
C GLY A 360 4.32 -5.70 -3.75
N ARG A 361 4.58 -6.51 -2.72
CA ARG A 361 5.06 -7.87 -2.85
C ARG A 361 3.98 -8.77 -3.44
N VAL A 362 4.37 -9.69 -4.31
CA VAL A 362 3.52 -10.74 -4.87
C VAL A 362 4.03 -12.09 -4.38
N GLY A 363 3.20 -12.81 -3.64
CA GLY A 363 3.54 -14.12 -3.10
C GLY A 363 3.83 -15.14 -4.21
N ARG A 364 4.72 -16.10 -3.89
CA ARG A 364 5.08 -17.24 -4.74
C ARG A 364 4.80 -18.56 -3.99
N GLY A 365 4.77 -19.68 -4.69
CA GLY A 365 4.55 -21.00 -4.09
C GLY A 365 3.20 -21.11 -3.38
N ALA A 366 3.20 -21.44 -2.09
CA ALA A 366 1.98 -21.59 -1.27
C ALA A 366 1.19 -20.27 -1.13
N TYR A 367 1.85 -19.12 -1.27
CA TYR A 367 1.27 -17.79 -1.19
C TYR A 367 1.06 -17.13 -2.57
N ALA A 368 1.12 -17.92 -3.66
CA ALA A 368 1.01 -17.38 -5.02
C ALA A 368 -0.23 -16.51 -5.20
N GLY A 369 -0.03 -15.28 -5.71
CA GLY A 369 -1.08 -14.29 -5.95
C GLY A 369 -1.46 -13.43 -4.74
N VAL A 370 -0.93 -13.69 -3.54
CA VAL A 370 -1.10 -12.79 -2.39
C VAL A 370 -0.34 -11.49 -2.68
N PHE A 371 -1.05 -10.37 -2.67
CA PHE A 371 -0.48 -9.06 -2.94
C PHE A 371 -0.61 -8.15 -1.71
N GLY A 372 0.44 -7.43 -1.36
CA GLY A 372 0.41 -6.49 -0.25
C GLY A 372 1.79 -5.98 0.15
N TRP A 373 1.82 -5.11 1.15
CA TRP A 373 3.06 -4.57 1.72
C TRP A 373 2.86 -4.17 3.17
N GLY A 374 3.95 -3.91 3.88
CA GLY A 374 3.93 -3.45 5.26
C GLY A 374 4.51 -2.05 5.44
N GLY A 375 4.26 -1.45 6.59
CA GLY A 375 4.75 -0.14 7.00
C GLY A 375 5.83 -0.18 8.06
N ALA A 376 6.68 0.83 8.10
CA ALA A 376 7.81 0.93 9.02
C ALA A 376 7.40 0.92 10.51
N ALA A 377 6.15 1.31 10.81
CA ALA A 377 5.59 1.30 12.18
C ALA A 377 4.84 0.00 12.53
N GLY A 378 5.12 -1.11 11.85
CA GLY A 378 4.54 -2.42 12.14
C GLY A 378 3.20 -2.69 11.44
N THR A 379 2.62 -1.72 10.75
CA THR A 379 1.39 -1.92 9.96
C THR A 379 1.64 -2.89 8.81
N ILE A 380 0.61 -3.68 8.46
CA ILE A 380 0.69 -4.65 7.36
C ILE A 380 -0.68 -4.84 6.72
N ALA A 381 -0.72 -5.02 5.38
CA ALA A 381 -1.96 -5.36 4.70
C ALA A 381 -1.68 -6.24 3.49
N PHE A 382 -2.65 -7.11 3.19
CA PHE A 382 -2.60 -7.95 2.00
C PHE A 382 -3.99 -8.35 1.51
N VAL A 383 -4.05 -8.76 0.26
CA VAL A 383 -5.19 -9.42 -0.36
C VAL A 383 -4.76 -10.78 -0.90
N ASP A 384 -5.57 -11.81 -0.63
CA ASP A 384 -5.42 -13.17 -1.16
C ASP A 384 -6.62 -13.50 -2.08
N PRO A 385 -6.47 -13.32 -3.39
CA PRO A 385 -7.55 -13.59 -4.33
C PRO A 385 -7.98 -15.06 -4.37
N ARG A 386 -7.08 -16.00 -4.05
CA ARG A 386 -7.38 -17.44 -4.07
C ARG A 386 -8.31 -17.83 -2.92
N ARG A 387 -8.08 -17.26 -1.74
CA ARG A 387 -8.92 -17.46 -0.56
C ARG A 387 -10.07 -16.47 -0.47
N LYS A 388 -10.10 -15.47 -1.37
CA LYS A 388 -11.03 -14.33 -1.34
C LYS A 388 -10.98 -13.56 -0.01
N VAL A 389 -9.78 -13.40 0.54
CA VAL A 389 -9.52 -12.75 1.83
C VAL A 389 -8.71 -11.49 1.62
N ARG A 390 -9.01 -10.48 2.41
CA ARG A 390 -8.22 -9.29 2.60
C ARG A 390 -7.98 -9.06 4.08
N ALA A 391 -6.80 -8.60 4.46
CA ALA A 391 -6.46 -8.40 5.86
C ALA A 391 -5.61 -7.15 6.04
N THR A 392 -5.92 -6.38 7.06
CA THR A 392 -5.21 -5.16 7.46
C THR A 392 -4.91 -5.23 8.95
N GLY A 393 -3.64 -5.10 9.33
CA GLY A 393 -3.18 -5.01 10.70
C GLY A 393 -2.54 -3.65 10.97
N MET A 394 -3.09 -2.90 11.93
CA MET A 394 -2.65 -1.56 12.30
C MET A 394 -2.09 -1.55 13.72
N ILE A 395 -0.86 -1.08 13.85
CA ILE A 395 -0.09 -0.96 15.08
C ILE A 395 0.91 0.19 14.89
N GLN A 396 1.46 0.75 15.97
CA GLN A 396 2.36 1.90 15.87
C GLN A 396 3.60 1.73 16.73
N TYR A 397 4.61 1.02 16.20
CA TYR A 397 5.97 0.98 16.77
C TYR A 397 7.03 0.80 15.68
N MET A 398 8.21 1.33 15.88
CA MET A 398 9.36 1.25 14.99
C MET A 398 10.58 0.68 15.71
N PRO A 399 11.44 -0.12 15.02
CA PRO A 399 11.24 -0.64 13.68
C PRO A 399 10.16 -1.75 13.62
N SER A 400 9.59 -2.00 12.46
CA SER A 400 8.45 -2.93 12.28
C SER A 400 8.73 -4.37 12.75
N ASN A 401 9.98 -4.80 12.70
CA ASN A 401 10.41 -6.13 13.13
C ASN A 401 10.72 -6.26 14.62
N ALA A 402 10.62 -5.16 15.41
CA ALA A 402 11.06 -5.16 16.81
C ALA A 402 10.24 -6.09 17.72
N GLN A 403 8.96 -6.31 17.41
CA GLN A 403 8.02 -7.08 18.25
C GLN A 403 7.38 -8.27 17.52
N GLY A 404 7.71 -8.51 16.24
CA GLY A 404 7.26 -9.66 15.47
C GLY A 404 5.85 -9.58 14.85
N PHE A 405 5.03 -8.55 15.15
CA PHE A 405 3.66 -8.42 14.62
C PHE A 405 3.62 -8.48 13.09
N HIS A 406 4.51 -7.73 12.44
CA HIS A 406 4.60 -7.65 11.00
C HIS A 406 4.85 -9.02 10.32
N ASP A 407 5.66 -9.88 10.96
CA ASP A 407 6.04 -11.18 10.40
C ASP A 407 5.01 -12.29 10.71
N ASP A 408 4.21 -12.10 11.77
CA ASP A 408 3.32 -13.13 12.29
C ASP A 408 1.85 -12.90 11.97
N PHE A 409 1.44 -11.64 11.69
CA PHE A 409 0.05 -11.28 11.42
C PHE A 409 -0.62 -12.17 10.35
N GLY A 410 0.05 -12.33 9.20
CA GLY A 410 -0.47 -13.17 8.12
C GLY A 410 -0.60 -14.65 8.50
N LYS A 411 0.26 -15.16 9.39
CA LYS A 411 0.21 -16.54 9.88
C LYS A 411 -1.02 -16.73 10.78
N TRP A 412 -1.32 -15.77 11.67
CA TRP A 412 -2.49 -15.83 12.55
C TRP A 412 -3.79 -15.81 11.75
N VAL A 413 -3.89 -14.93 10.75
CA VAL A 413 -5.04 -14.88 9.85
C VAL A 413 -5.21 -16.22 9.11
N VAL A 414 -4.13 -16.80 8.56
CA VAL A 414 -4.19 -18.09 7.85
C VAL A 414 -4.55 -19.24 8.78
N ALA A 415 -4.06 -19.26 10.02
CA ALA A 415 -4.40 -20.30 10.99
C ALA A 415 -5.90 -20.36 11.26
N ASP A 416 -6.54 -19.20 11.45
CA ASP A 416 -7.98 -19.10 11.69
C ASP A 416 -8.84 -19.40 10.44
N LEU A 417 -8.25 -19.34 9.24
CA LEU A 417 -8.93 -19.72 7.98
C LEU A 417 -8.90 -21.24 7.71
N GLN A 418 -8.06 -21.98 8.42
CA GLN A 418 -7.86 -23.43 8.23
C GLN A 418 -8.58 -24.26 9.28
N GLY A 419 -9.01 -23.67 10.38
CA GLY A 419 -9.80 -24.28 11.45
C GLY A 419 -11.27 -24.23 11.12
#